data_e078c9f97f9a27971e50f9ee05e78054
#
_entry.id   e078c9f97f9a27971e50f9ee05e78054
#
_cell.length_a   1.000
_cell.length_b   1.000
_cell.length_c   1.000
_cell.angle_alpha   90.00
_cell.angle_beta   90.00
_cell.angle_gamma   90.00
#
_symmetry.space_group_name_H-M   'P 1'
#
loop_
_entity.id
_entity.type
_entity.pdbx_description
1 polymer ?
#
loop_
_entity_poly.entity_id
_entity_poly.type
_entity_poly.pdbx_seq_one_letter_code
_entity_poly.pdbx_strand_id
1 'polypeptide(L)'
;MVEPMLAAADLTKTFGGVTAVDHLSFTVAPGRVTGFLGPNGAGKSTTMRMILGLDRPTSGTATVGGQLYRDLRHPLRQVGALLDAHWVHPNRSARNHLRWMAATNDIPERRVDEVLDMVGLTSVANQRAGGFSLGMSQRLGLAGALLSLIHI
;
A
#
# COMPACT_ATOMS: atom_id res chain seq x y z
N MET A 1 -20.24 9.56 -16.02
CA MET A 1 -19.12 8.60 -16.00
C MET A 1 -18.65 8.50 -14.57
N VAL A 2 -18.42 7.30 -14.04
CA VAL A 2 -17.87 7.13 -12.68
C VAL A 2 -16.39 7.49 -12.75
N GLU A 3 -15.96 8.40 -11.89
CA GLU A 3 -14.55 8.82 -11.80
C GLU A 3 -13.69 7.62 -11.37
N PRO A 4 -12.56 7.34 -12.02
CA PRO A 4 -11.72 6.19 -11.65
C PRO A 4 -11.10 6.42 -10.27
N MET A 5 -11.09 5.35 -9.44
CA MET A 5 -10.41 5.39 -8.14
C MET A 5 -8.90 5.55 -8.29
N LEU A 6 -8.32 4.96 -9.35
CA LEU A 6 -6.92 5.10 -9.71
C LEU A 6 -6.80 5.23 -11.23
N ALA A 7 -5.96 6.15 -11.69
CA ALA A 7 -5.64 6.30 -13.10
C ALA A 7 -4.13 6.50 -13.28
N ALA A 8 -3.57 5.79 -14.24
CA ALA A 8 -2.24 6.04 -14.78
C ALA A 8 -2.41 6.51 -16.24
N ALA A 9 -1.73 7.58 -16.61
CA ALA A 9 -1.76 8.16 -17.95
C ALA A 9 -0.33 8.33 -18.45
N ASP A 10 0.01 7.59 -19.49
CA ASP A 10 1.30 7.64 -20.19
C ASP A 10 2.52 7.51 -19.26
N LEU A 11 2.37 6.67 -18.22
CA LEU A 11 3.31 6.56 -17.12
C LEU A 11 4.60 5.89 -17.58
N THR A 12 5.71 6.60 -17.48
CA THR A 12 7.03 6.12 -17.90
C THR A 12 8.05 6.28 -16.77
N LYS A 13 8.91 5.29 -16.60
CA LYS A 13 10.05 5.33 -15.68
C LYS A 13 11.30 4.75 -16.27
N THR A 14 12.35 5.56 -16.29
CA THR A 14 13.69 5.16 -16.73
C THR A 14 14.68 5.33 -15.58
N PHE A 15 15.56 4.35 -15.38
CA PHE A 15 16.66 4.35 -14.44
C PHE A 15 17.97 4.12 -15.20
N GLY A 16 18.92 5.07 -15.15
CA GLY A 16 20.24 4.88 -15.74
C GLY A 16 20.22 4.44 -17.22
N GLY A 17 19.25 4.92 -18.00
CA GLY A 17 19.07 4.53 -19.41
C GLY A 17 18.22 3.28 -19.66
N VAL A 18 17.83 2.54 -18.61
CA VAL A 18 16.93 1.38 -18.72
C VAL A 18 15.49 1.80 -18.42
N THR A 19 14.58 1.59 -19.36
CA THR A 19 13.16 1.86 -19.19
C THR A 19 12.49 0.70 -18.46
N ALA A 20 12.08 0.95 -17.23
CA ALA A 20 11.41 -0.04 -16.35
C ALA A 20 9.90 -0.06 -16.53
N VAL A 21 9.29 1.08 -16.89
CA VAL A 21 7.88 1.22 -17.24
C VAL A 21 7.81 2.13 -18.45
N ASP A 22 7.07 1.74 -19.47
CA ASP A 22 7.03 2.41 -20.76
C ASP A 22 5.57 2.74 -21.15
N HIS A 23 5.24 4.03 -21.20
CA HIS A 23 3.95 4.60 -21.66
C HIS A 23 2.70 3.87 -21.14
N LEU A 24 2.73 3.43 -19.87
CA LEU A 24 1.66 2.63 -19.27
C LEU A 24 0.43 3.48 -18.94
N SER A 25 -0.72 3.11 -19.49
CA SER A 25 -2.00 3.76 -19.20
C SER A 25 -3.05 2.73 -18.79
N PHE A 26 -3.73 2.97 -17.66
CA PHE A 26 -4.85 2.15 -17.19
C PHE A 26 -5.68 2.90 -16.15
N THR A 27 -6.88 2.38 -15.88
CA THR A 27 -7.76 2.89 -14.83
C THR A 27 -8.26 1.76 -13.96
N VAL A 28 -8.51 2.06 -12.67
CA VAL A 28 -9.17 1.16 -11.73
C VAL A 28 -10.47 1.80 -11.27
N ALA A 29 -11.59 1.11 -11.49
CA ALA A 29 -12.89 1.58 -11.04
C ALA A 29 -13.08 1.34 -9.53
N PRO A 30 -13.84 2.19 -8.81
CA PRO A 30 -14.17 1.97 -7.41
C PRO A 30 -15.00 0.69 -7.24
N GLY A 31 -14.87 0.05 -6.06
CA GLY A 31 -15.64 -1.15 -5.70
C GLY A 31 -15.27 -2.42 -6.48
N ARG A 32 -14.13 -2.45 -7.16
CA ARG A 32 -13.68 -3.62 -7.92
C ARG A 32 -12.29 -4.08 -7.49
N VAL A 33 -12.09 -5.39 -7.49
CA VAL A 33 -10.76 -6.00 -7.40
C VAL A 33 -10.16 -6.06 -8.80
N THR A 34 -8.99 -5.45 -8.99
CA THR A 34 -8.28 -5.41 -10.27
C THR A 34 -6.93 -6.11 -10.13
N GLY A 35 -6.67 -7.12 -10.97
CA GLY A 35 -5.37 -7.81 -11.03
C GLY A 35 -4.39 -7.02 -11.89
N PHE A 36 -3.18 -6.77 -11.36
CA PHE A 36 -2.06 -6.19 -12.12
C PHE A 36 -0.99 -7.26 -12.32
N LEU A 37 -1.03 -7.92 -13.47
CA LEU A 37 -0.26 -9.12 -13.75
C LEU A 37 0.88 -8.85 -14.74
N GLY A 38 1.93 -9.66 -14.67
CA GLY A 38 3.07 -9.59 -15.59
C GLY A 38 4.26 -10.39 -15.06
N PRO A 39 5.26 -10.71 -15.90
CA PRO A 39 6.45 -11.44 -15.49
C PRO A 39 7.30 -10.65 -14.48
N ASN A 40 8.28 -11.30 -13.86
CA ASN A 40 9.26 -10.61 -13.03
C ASN A 40 10.07 -9.66 -13.89
N GLY A 41 10.33 -8.45 -13.37
CA GLY A 41 11.00 -7.38 -14.14
C GLY A 41 10.07 -6.52 -15.00
N ALA A 42 8.78 -6.84 -15.15
CA ALA A 42 7.83 -6.06 -15.98
C ALA A 42 7.44 -4.68 -15.39
N GLY A 43 8.15 -4.16 -14.41
CA GLY A 43 7.89 -2.83 -13.85
C GLY A 43 6.73 -2.75 -12.85
N LYS A 44 6.12 -3.87 -12.43
CA LYS A 44 4.96 -3.88 -11.52
C LYS A 44 5.22 -3.10 -10.22
N SER A 45 6.29 -3.44 -9.51
CA SER A 45 6.65 -2.77 -8.25
C SER A 45 6.99 -1.29 -8.47
N THR A 46 7.67 -0.98 -9.57
CA THR A 46 7.99 0.40 -9.96
C THR A 46 6.70 1.20 -10.21
N THR A 47 5.74 0.61 -10.92
CA THR A 47 4.43 1.24 -11.15
C THR A 47 3.71 1.53 -9.84
N MET A 48 3.63 0.55 -8.92
CA MET A 48 3.00 0.76 -7.60
C MET A 48 3.71 1.86 -6.80
N ARG A 49 5.05 1.90 -6.83
CA ARG A 49 5.84 2.94 -6.15
C ARG A 49 5.58 4.33 -6.74
N MET A 50 5.43 4.45 -8.07
CA MET A 50 5.06 5.73 -8.71
C MET A 50 3.65 6.18 -8.34
N ILE A 51 2.68 5.27 -8.28
CA ILE A 51 1.31 5.56 -7.85
C ILE A 51 1.29 6.14 -6.43
N LEU A 52 2.11 5.57 -5.53
CA LEU A 52 2.25 6.00 -4.13
C LEU A 52 3.19 7.20 -3.94
N GLY A 53 3.69 7.78 -5.02
CA GLY A 53 4.62 8.92 -4.95
C GLY A 53 5.98 8.61 -4.33
N LEU A 54 6.33 7.33 -4.15
CA LEU A 54 7.64 6.89 -3.64
C LEU A 54 8.75 7.01 -4.70
N ASP A 55 8.38 6.86 -5.96
CA ASP A 55 9.26 7.11 -7.11
C ASP A 55 8.61 8.15 -8.01
N ARG A 56 9.38 9.17 -8.41
CA ARG A 56 8.90 10.16 -9.38
C ARG A 56 8.90 9.56 -10.79
N PRO A 57 7.81 9.61 -11.55
CA PRO A 57 7.82 9.26 -12.98
C PRO A 57 8.84 10.07 -13.78
N THR A 58 9.38 9.50 -14.83
CA THR A 58 10.17 10.23 -15.84
C THR A 58 9.23 11.09 -16.68
N SER A 59 8.07 10.53 -17.07
CA SER A 59 6.96 11.24 -17.72
C SER A 59 5.63 10.59 -17.37
N GLY A 60 4.53 11.23 -17.74
CA GLY A 60 3.18 10.78 -17.42
C GLY A 60 2.77 11.05 -15.96
N THR A 61 1.59 10.59 -15.60
CA THR A 61 1.00 10.83 -14.26
C THR A 61 0.28 9.61 -13.74
N ALA A 62 0.22 9.50 -12.40
CA ALA A 62 -0.65 8.56 -11.71
C ALA A 62 -1.45 9.31 -10.64
N THR A 63 -2.77 9.08 -10.60
CA THR A 63 -3.69 9.77 -9.67
C THR A 63 -4.53 8.77 -8.89
N VAL A 64 -4.91 9.16 -7.68
CA VAL A 64 -5.89 8.48 -6.83
C VAL A 64 -7.02 9.46 -6.56
N GLY A 65 -8.27 9.07 -6.90
CA GLY A 65 -9.42 10.00 -6.82
C GLY A 65 -9.17 11.32 -7.57
N GLY A 66 -8.55 11.25 -8.75
CA GLY A 66 -8.22 12.42 -9.58
C GLY A 66 -7.04 13.28 -9.10
N GLN A 67 -6.42 12.98 -7.96
CA GLN A 67 -5.31 13.76 -7.38
C GLN A 67 -3.99 12.97 -7.38
N LEU A 68 -2.86 13.65 -7.49
CA LEU A 68 -1.57 13.00 -7.25
C LEU A 68 -1.47 12.59 -5.77
N TYR A 69 -0.89 11.44 -5.49
CA TYR A 69 -0.76 10.92 -4.12
C TYR A 69 -0.12 11.94 -3.15
N ARG A 70 0.89 12.68 -3.60
CA ARG A 70 1.58 13.71 -2.80
C ARG A 70 0.71 14.90 -2.45
N ASP A 71 -0.37 15.14 -3.21
CA ASP A 71 -1.27 16.30 -3.04
C ASP A 71 -2.49 15.92 -2.18
N LEU A 72 -2.63 14.64 -1.81
CA LEU A 72 -3.67 14.18 -0.91
C LEU A 72 -3.44 14.73 0.51
N ARG A 73 -4.46 15.29 1.12
CA ARG A 73 -4.38 15.89 2.47
C ARG A 73 -4.00 14.87 3.55
N HIS A 74 -4.52 13.66 3.47
CA HIS A 74 -4.26 12.55 4.39
C HIS A 74 -4.11 11.26 3.57
N PRO A 75 -2.99 11.07 2.83
CA PRO A 75 -2.85 9.99 1.87
C PRO A 75 -3.03 8.61 2.49
N LEU A 76 -2.49 8.37 3.69
CA LEU A 76 -2.61 7.10 4.39
C LEU A 76 -4.03 6.79 4.89
N ARG A 77 -4.95 7.76 4.93
CA ARG A 77 -6.37 7.52 5.22
C ARG A 77 -7.20 7.20 3.99
N GLN A 78 -6.62 7.35 2.80
CA GLN A 78 -7.28 7.12 1.51
C GLN A 78 -6.70 5.93 0.77
N VAL A 79 -5.40 5.64 0.98
CA VAL A 79 -4.69 4.59 0.27
C VAL A 79 -3.92 3.72 1.25
N GLY A 80 -4.32 2.48 1.39
CA GLY A 80 -3.53 1.44 2.05
C GLY A 80 -2.65 0.73 1.02
N ALA A 81 -1.38 0.49 1.34
CA ALA A 81 -0.45 -0.20 0.46
C ALA A 81 0.40 -1.23 1.20
N LEU A 82 0.61 -2.36 0.56
CA LEU A 82 1.54 -3.40 0.98
C LEU A 82 2.49 -3.69 -0.19
N LEU A 83 3.69 -3.13 -0.14
CA LEU A 83 4.72 -3.33 -1.17
C LEU A 83 5.66 -4.49 -0.84
N ASP A 84 5.94 -4.68 0.45
CA ASP A 84 6.79 -5.75 0.97
C ASP A 84 6.29 -6.16 2.36
N ALA A 85 6.22 -7.46 2.63
CA ALA A 85 5.81 -7.99 3.93
C ALA A 85 6.95 -8.01 4.99
N HIS A 86 8.20 -7.75 4.60
CA HIS A 86 9.37 -7.87 5.47
C HIS A 86 9.80 -6.56 6.16
N TRP A 87 9.08 -5.47 5.97
CA TRP A 87 9.44 -4.14 6.49
C TRP A 87 9.16 -3.93 7.99
N VAL A 88 8.59 -4.94 8.67
CA VAL A 88 8.27 -4.85 10.10
C VAL A 88 9.53 -5.03 10.94
N HIS A 89 9.74 -4.16 11.93
CA HIS A 89 10.87 -4.29 12.84
C HIS A 89 10.77 -5.60 13.67
N PRO A 90 11.75 -6.50 13.60
CA PRO A 90 11.64 -7.87 14.12
C PRO A 90 11.38 -7.95 15.63
N ASN A 91 11.88 -7.00 16.41
CA ASN A 91 11.71 -6.96 17.86
C ASN A 91 10.40 -6.29 18.32
N ARG A 92 9.62 -5.75 17.40
CA ARG A 92 8.32 -5.13 17.71
C ARG A 92 7.22 -6.17 17.63
N SER A 93 6.28 -6.17 18.61
CA SER A 93 5.09 -7.02 18.47
C SER A 93 4.17 -6.49 17.36
N ALA A 94 3.32 -7.37 16.80
CA ALA A 94 2.37 -6.99 15.77
C ALA A 94 1.48 -5.83 16.24
N ARG A 95 0.93 -5.91 17.45
CA ARG A 95 0.13 -4.85 18.07
C ARG A 95 0.89 -3.53 18.18
N ASN A 96 2.11 -3.55 18.73
CA ASN A 96 2.89 -2.33 18.90
C ASN A 96 3.35 -1.74 17.56
N HIS A 97 3.52 -2.57 16.54
CA HIS A 97 3.82 -2.09 15.19
C HIS A 97 2.62 -1.30 14.62
N LEU A 98 1.41 -1.85 14.72
CA LEU A 98 0.19 -1.18 14.25
C LEU A 98 -0.15 0.05 15.10
N ARG A 99 0.05 0.02 16.44
CA ARG A 99 -0.09 1.18 17.30
C ARG A 99 0.83 2.34 16.91
N TRP A 100 2.06 2.03 16.58
CA TRP A 100 3.00 3.04 16.09
C TRP A 100 2.53 3.66 14.79
N MET A 101 2.06 2.85 13.84
CA MET A 101 1.47 3.35 12.59
C MET A 101 0.20 4.19 12.84
N ALA A 102 -0.66 3.75 13.74
CA ALA A 102 -1.87 4.47 14.09
C ALA A 102 -1.54 5.85 14.69
N ALA A 103 -0.62 5.90 15.67
CA ALA A 103 -0.21 7.13 16.33
C ALA A 103 0.44 8.16 15.39
N THR A 104 1.22 7.69 14.40
CA THR A 104 1.88 8.58 13.41
C THR A 104 0.91 9.13 12.36
N ASN A 105 -0.34 8.65 12.31
CA ASN A 105 -1.34 9.02 11.30
C ASN A 105 -2.69 9.45 11.88
N ASP A 106 -2.74 9.77 13.18
CA ASP A 106 -3.95 10.17 13.90
C ASP A 106 -5.11 9.15 13.73
N ILE A 107 -4.78 7.86 13.71
CA ILE A 107 -5.76 6.78 13.62
C ILE A 107 -6.10 6.33 15.05
N PRO A 108 -7.39 6.19 15.39
CA PRO A 108 -7.80 5.74 16.73
C PRO A 108 -7.25 4.35 17.06
N GLU A 109 -6.73 4.18 18.29
CA GLU A 109 -6.09 2.93 18.72
C GLU A 109 -7.02 1.70 18.62
N ARG A 110 -8.33 1.88 18.83
CA ARG A 110 -9.34 0.82 18.64
C ARG A 110 -9.25 0.14 17.26
N ARG A 111 -8.85 0.88 16.23
CA ARG A 111 -8.69 0.35 14.87
C ARG A 111 -7.62 -0.73 14.79
N VAL A 112 -6.63 -0.69 15.66
CA VAL A 112 -5.58 -1.71 15.75
C VAL A 112 -6.16 -3.08 16.08
N ASP A 113 -7.06 -3.16 17.04
CA ASP A 113 -7.70 -4.43 17.42
C ASP A 113 -8.64 -4.92 16.32
N GLU A 114 -9.39 -4.02 15.68
CA GLU A 114 -10.26 -4.34 14.56
C GLU A 114 -9.49 -4.97 13.39
N VAL A 115 -8.36 -4.36 12.96
CA VAL A 115 -7.59 -4.91 11.83
C VAL A 115 -6.84 -6.19 12.20
N LEU A 116 -6.38 -6.35 13.45
CA LEU A 116 -5.79 -7.61 13.93
C LEU A 116 -6.81 -8.75 13.87
N ASP A 117 -8.04 -8.48 14.22
CA ASP A 117 -9.14 -9.46 14.13
C ASP A 117 -9.47 -9.79 12.68
N MET A 118 -9.62 -8.77 11.81
CA MET A 118 -9.88 -8.95 10.37
C MET A 118 -8.87 -9.88 9.69
N VAL A 119 -7.59 -9.81 10.08
CA VAL A 119 -6.53 -10.64 9.46
C VAL A 119 -6.22 -11.90 10.27
N GLY A 120 -6.95 -12.18 11.36
CA GLY A 120 -6.80 -13.38 12.19
C GLY A 120 -5.45 -13.43 12.93
N LEU A 121 -4.96 -12.30 13.44
CA LEU A 121 -3.72 -12.21 14.21
C LEU A 121 -3.93 -11.86 15.68
N THR A 122 -5.16 -11.80 16.18
CA THR A 122 -5.50 -11.41 17.56
C THR A 122 -4.77 -12.24 18.59
N SER A 123 -4.73 -13.58 18.44
CA SER A 123 -4.09 -14.51 19.39
C SER A 123 -2.57 -14.36 19.48
N VAL A 124 -1.93 -13.84 18.44
CA VAL A 124 -0.47 -13.64 18.34
C VAL A 124 -0.06 -12.17 18.33
N ALA A 125 -1.00 -11.25 18.57
CA ALA A 125 -0.81 -9.82 18.46
C ALA A 125 0.36 -9.29 19.33
N ASN A 126 0.59 -9.91 20.47
CA ASN A 126 1.67 -9.51 21.40
C ASN A 126 3.00 -10.22 21.14
N GLN A 127 3.06 -11.17 20.20
CA GLN A 127 4.30 -11.84 19.81
C GLN A 127 5.15 -10.94 18.91
N ARG A 128 6.48 -11.07 19.00
CA ARG A 128 7.41 -10.33 18.16
C ARG A 128 7.29 -10.75 16.70
N ALA A 129 7.22 -9.79 15.79
CA ALA A 129 7.07 -10.05 14.36
C ALA A 129 8.24 -10.81 13.74
N GLY A 130 9.45 -10.74 14.33
CA GLY A 130 10.59 -11.53 13.89
C GLY A 130 10.43 -13.05 14.01
N GLY A 131 9.46 -13.53 14.81
CA GLY A 131 9.10 -14.94 14.93
C GLY A 131 7.91 -15.35 14.04
N PHE A 132 7.41 -14.46 13.21
CA PHE A 132 6.25 -14.74 12.37
C PHE A 132 6.62 -15.61 11.16
N SER A 133 5.72 -16.52 10.80
CA SER A 133 5.79 -17.21 9.50
C SER A 133 5.58 -16.17 8.37
N LEU A 134 5.94 -16.54 7.13
CA LEU A 134 5.70 -15.72 5.96
C LEU A 134 4.23 -15.29 5.86
N GLY A 135 3.29 -16.24 6.04
CA GLY A 135 1.86 -15.94 6.00
C GLY A 135 1.39 -15.01 7.13
N MET A 136 1.98 -15.10 8.34
CA MET A 136 1.71 -14.17 9.43
C MET A 136 2.26 -12.76 9.11
N SER A 137 3.44 -12.67 8.53
CA SER A 137 4.05 -11.41 8.10
C SER A 137 3.23 -10.74 6.99
N GLN A 138 2.77 -11.50 6.02
CA GLN A 138 1.87 -11.00 4.97
C GLN A 138 0.55 -10.48 5.54
N ARG A 139 -0.07 -11.22 6.48
CA ARG A 139 -1.29 -10.78 7.15
C ARG A 139 -1.06 -9.52 8.00
N LEU A 140 0.08 -9.40 8.67
CA LEU A 140 0.43 -8.17 9.39
C LEU A 140 0.62 -6.98 8.45
N GLY A 141 1.26 -7.19 7.29
CA GLY A 141 1.36 -6.16 6.25
C GLY A 141 0.00 -5.72 5.72
N LEU A 142 -0.91 -6.69 5.49
CA LEU A 142 -2.30 -6.40 5.10
C LEU A 142 -3.03 -5.62 6.21
N ALA A 143 -2.87 -5.98 7.49
CA ALA A 143 -3.42 -5.21 8.61
C ALA A 143 -2.93 -3.76 8.60
N GLY A 144 -1.65 -3.52 8.31
CA GLY A 144 -1.08 -2.18 8.16
C GLY A 144 -1.74 -1.39 7.02
N ALA A 145 -1.97 -2.02 5.87
CA ALA A 145 -2.68 -1.39 4.75
C ALA A 145 -4.16 -1.08 5.09
N LEU A 146 -4.86 -1.99 5.79
CA LEU A 146 -6.24 -1.83 6.21
C LEU A 146 -6.42 -0.84 7.38
N LEU A 147 -5.37 -0.65 8.18
CA LEU A 147 -5.40 0.24 9.35
C LEU A 147 -5.81 1.66 8.97
N SER A 148 -5.33 2.12 7.85
CA SER A 148 -5.52 3.49 7.36
C SER A 148 -6.86 3.70 6.65
N LEU A 149 -7.50 2.64 6.18
CA LEU A 149 -8.78 2.69 5.47
C LEU A 149 -9.94 2.68 6.48
N ILE A 150 -10.29 3.87 7.03
CA ILE A 150 -11.29 4.00 8.09
C ILE A 150 -12.75 3.88 7.58
N HIS A 151 -12.95 3.92 6.28
CA HIS A 151 -14.27 3.98 5.63
C HIS A 151 -14.54 2.79 4.69
N ILE A 152 -14.23 1.57 5.13
CA ILE A 152 -14.73 0.37 4.45
C ILE A 152 -16.00 -0.12 5.13
#